data_27207c605cc152c64167358d596a0da1
#
_entry.id   27207c605cc152c64167358d596a0da1
#
_cell.length_a   1.000
_cell.length_b   1.000
_cell.length_c   1.000
_cell.angle_alpha   90.00
_cell.angle_beta   90.00
_cell.angle_gamma   90.00
#
_symmetry.space_group_name_H-M   'P 1'
#
loop_
_entity.id
_entity.type
_entity.pdbx_description
1 polymer ?
#
loop_
_entity_poly.entity_id
_entity_poly.type
_entity_poly.pdbx_seq_one_letter_code
_entity_poly.pdbx_strand_id
1 'polypeptide(L)'
;MKKVLVVICAILLFTGCSCSLNDTKPEEAVETFFEKYRAKDDDIITQLKDTIENEDLTDDAKEKYQELMEKQYDQFAYVIKDVKEENDEATATVELTVLNYKSAILKTEEELKANPEKFNDEEGNFSEEKYMDYKIEKMQEVTDTTTHTIELSLNKENGMWKVNQLSSDDISKLHGLY
;
A
#
# COMPACT_ATOMS: atom_id res chain seq x y z
N MET A 1 -69.42 -43.59 7.98
CA MET A 1 -68.93 -42.64 9.00
C MET A 1 -67.44 -42.42 8.75
N LYS A 2 -67.05 -41.41 7.98
CA LYS A 2 -65.70 -41.12 7.61
C LYS A 2 -65.07 -40.15 8.62
N LYS A 3 -64.04 -40.59 9.32
CA LYS A 3 -63.29 -39.77 10.24
C LYS A 3 -62.34 -38.90 9.42
N VAL A 4 -62.57 -37.58 9.45
CA VAL A 4 -61.65 -36.60 8.87
C VAL A 4 -60.57 -36.31 9.89
N LEU A 5 -59.34 -36.68 9.57
CA LEU A 5 -58.14 -36.38 10.36
C LEU A 5 -57.64 -35.01 9.95
N VAL A 6 -57.84 -34.01 10.81
CA VAL A 6 -57.25 -32.67 10.60
C VAL A 6 -55.81 -32.69 11.04
N VAL A 7 -54.90 -32.64 10.08
CA VAL A 7 -53.45 -32.46 10.34
C VAL A 7 -53.22 -30.98 10.44
N ILE A 8 -52.95 -30.48 11.63
CA ILE A 8 -52.49 -29.11 11.89
C ILE A 8 -51.00 -29.08 11.57
N CYS A 9 -50.63 -28.56 10.39
CA CYS A 9 -49.25 -28.23 10.09
C CYS A 9 -48.86 -26.97 10.89
N ALA A 10 -48.13 -27.18 11.99
CA ALA A 10 -47.47 -26.10 12.68
C ALA A 10 -46.25 -25.63 11.82
N ILE A 11 -46.46 -24.52 11.12
CA ILE A 11 -45.38 -23.82 10.41
C ILE A 11 -44.52 -23.14 11.49
N LEU A 12 -43.43 -23.81 11.86
CA LEU A 12 -42.34 -23.17 12.61
C LEU A 12 -41.65 -22.20 11.68
N LEU A 13 -42.02 -20.91 11.79
CA LEU A 13 -41.23 -19.82 11.22
C LEU A 13 -39.89 -19.77 11.99
N PHE A 14 -38.91 -20.49 11.48
CA PHE A 14 -37.51 -20.20 11.82
C PHE A 14 -37.19 -18.84 11.23
N THR A 15 -37.36 -17.80 12.03
CA THR A 15 -36.63 -16.55 11.82
C THR A 15 -35.17 -16.87 12.07
N GLY A 16 -34.52 -17.40 11.03
CA GLY A 16 -33.06 -17.50 11.01
C GLY A 16 -32.50 -16.08 11.06
N CYS A 17 -32.08 -15.64 12.25
CA CYS A 17 -31.01 -14.66 12.32
C CYS A 17 -29.83 -15.31 11.60
N SER A 18 -29.65 -15.01 10.33
CA SER A 18 -28.38 -15.20 9.67
C SER A 18 -27.43 -14.15 10.27
N CYS A 19 -26.87 -14.46 11.43
CA CYS A 19 -25.61 -13.84 11.83
C CYS A 19 -24.64 -14.23 10.71
N SER A 20 -24.39 -13.33 9.79
CA SER A 20 -23.31 -13.41 8.84
C SER A 20 -22.03 -13.48 9.68
N LEU A 21 -21.46 -14.67 9.81
CA LEU A 21 -20.25 -14.95 10.58
C LEU A 21 -19.00 -14.28 9.93
N ASN A 22 -19.19 -13.47 8.89
CA ASN A 22 -18.14 -12.83 8.10
C ASN A 22 -18.38 -11.32 7.89
N ASP A 23 -19.13 -10.65 8.76
CA ASP A 23 -19.30 -9.20 8.67
C ASP A 23 -18.08 -8.53 9.29
N THR A 24 -17.09 -8.17 8.45
CA THR A 24 -15.88 -7.45 8.88
C THR A 24 -16.18 -5.97 9.10
N LYS A 25 -15.32 -5.27 9.86
CA LYS A 25 -15.38 -3.82 9.99
C LYS A 25 -14.44 -3.14 9.01
N PRO A 26 -14.72 -1.89 8.60
CA PRO A 26 -13.82 -1.15 7.72
C PRO A 26 -12.40 -1.03 8.30
N GLU A 27 -12.26 -0.83 9.61
CA GLU A 27 -10.96 -0.75 10.30
C GLU A 27 -10.16 -2.05 10.15
N GLU A 28 -10.80 -3.21 10.29
CA GLU A 28 -10.15 -4.52 10.13
C GLU A 28 -9.66 -4.73 8.69
N ALA A 29 -10.38 -4.19 7.70
CA ALA A 29 -9.94 -4.23 6.31
C ALA A 29 -8.72 -3.33 6.06
N VAL A 30 -8.64 -2.16 6.71
CA VAL A 30 -7.47 -1.28 6.66
C VAL A 30 -6.27 -1.94 7.33
N GLU A 31 -6.45 -2.55 8.50
CA GLU A 31 -5.39 -3.29 9.19
C GLU A 31 -4.87 -4.45 8.32
N THR A 32 -5.78 -5.26 7.76
CA THR A 32 -5.43 -6.35 6.85
C THR A 32 -4.67 -5.87 5.61
N PHE A 33 -5.08 -4.71 5.06
CA PHE A 33 -4.40 -4.10 3.92
C PHE A 33 -2.94 -3.76 4.24
N PHE A 34 -2.66 -3.08 5.35
CA PHE A 34 -1.28 -2.72 5.71
C PHE A 34 -0.45 -3.91 6.18
N GLU A 35 -1.08 -4.91 6.82
CA GLU A 35 -0.38 -6.15 7.19
C GLU A 35 0.15 -6.91 5.97
N LYS A 36 -0.52 -6.87 4.82
CA LYS A 36 0.02 -7.44 3.57
C LYS A 36 1.34 -6.81 3.15
N TYR A 37 1.47 -5.49 3.28
CA TYR A 37 2.74 -4.81 2.99
C TYR A 37 3.82 -5.23 3.99
N ARG A 38 3.51 -5.26 5.29
CA ARG A 38 4.46 -5.69 6.34
C ARG A 38 4.88 -7.14 6.19
N ALA A 39 3.93 -8.01 5.85
CA ALA A 39 4.21 -9.43 5.59
C ALA A 39 4.95 -9.65 4.28
N LYS A 40 5.03 -8.61 3.42
CA LYS A 40 5.55 -8.71 2.06
C LYS A 40 4.87 -9.87 1.31
N ASP A 41 3.53 -9.89 1.37
CA ASP A 41 2.73 -10.91 0.70
C ASP A 41 3.12 -11.02 -0.78
N ASP A 42 3.00 -12.20 -1.33
CA ASP A 42 3.41 -12.50 -2.72
C ASP A 42 2.80 -11.53 -3.74
N ASP A 43 1.54 -11.11 -3.52
CA ASP A 43 0.86 -10.14 -4.39
C ASP A 43 1.55 -8.75 -4.35
N ILE A 44 1.96 -8.29 -3.15
CA ILE A 44 2.64 -7.00 -2.96
C ILE A 44 4.02 -7.03 -3.62
N ILE A 45 4.78 -8.10 -3.38
CA ILE A 45 6.12 -8.26 -3.95
C ILE A 45 6.06 -8.43 -5.47
N THR A 46 5.07 -9.14 -5.99
CA THR A 46 4.87 -9.27 -7.44
C THR A 46 4.58 -7.92 -8.09
N GLN A 47 3.66 -7.12 -7.53
CA GLN A 47 3.37 -5.77 -8.03
C GLN A 47 4.59 -4.85 -7.96
N LEU A 48 5.38 -4.93 -6.88
CA LEU A 48 6.62 -4.17 -6.75
C LEU A 48 7.62 -4.55 -7.86
N LYS A 49 7.84 -5.84 -8.09
CA LYS A 49 8.73 -6.34 -9.14
C LYS A 49 8.26 -5.93 -10.53
N ASP A 50 6.98 -6.08 -10.82
CA ASP A 50 6.41 -5.67 -12.11
C ASP A 50 6.60 -4.16 -12.36
N THR A 51 6.51 -3.33 -11.29
CA THR A 51 6.77 -1.90 -11.39
C THR A 51 8.24 -1.63 -11.68
N ILE A 52 9.14 -2.27 -10.95
CA ILE A 52 10.61 -2.09 -11.08
C ILE A 52 11.11 -2.57 -12.45
N GLU A 53 10.55 -3.68 -12.97
CA GLU A 53 10.94 -4.21 -14.29
C GLU A 53 10.64 -3.25 -15.44
N ASN A 54 9.65 -2.37 -15.28
CA ASN A 54 9.31 -1.36 -16.27
C ASN A 54 10.18 -0.08 -16.19
N GLU A 55 11.04 0.03 -15.16
CA GLU A 55 11.98 1.14 -15.02
C GLU A 55 13.27 0.86 -15.82
N ASP A 56 13.83 1.91 -16.40
CA ASP A 56 15.11 1.84 -17.15
C ASP A 56 16.29 1.85 -16.17
N LEU A 57 16.44 0.75 -15.43
CA LEU A 57 17.47 0.52 -14.43
C LEU A 57 18.30 -0.71 -14.78
N THR A 58 19.57 -0.71 -14.36
CA THR A 58 20.40 -1.92 -14.39
C THR A 58 19.85 -2.99 -13.44
N ASP A 59 20.20 -4.26 -13.67
CA ASP A 59 19.73 -5.36 -12.79
C ASP A 59 20.15 -5.15 -11.34
N ASP A 60 21.39 -4.64 -11.09
CA ASP A 60 21.89 -4.30 -9.75
C ASP A 60 21.08 -3.15 -9.11
N ALA A 61 20.74 -2.12 -9.88
CA ALA A 61 19.92 -1.01 -9.41
C ALA A 61 18.47 -1.45 -9.11
N LYS A 62 17.90 -2.36 -9.89
CA LYS A 62 16.59 -2.96 -9.65
C LYS A 62 16.56 -3.75 -8.33
N GLU A 63 17.58 -4.58 -8.08
CA GLU A 63 17.71 -5.34 -6.83
C GLU A 63 17.80 -4.40 -5.62
N LYS A 64 18.67 -3.40 -5.66
CA LYS A 64 18.81 -2.39 -4.60
C LYS A 64 17.54 -1.59 -4.37
N TYR A 65 16.81 -1.25 -5.44
CA TYR A 65 15.54 -0.52 -5.32
C TYR A 65 14.43 -1.39 -4.71
N GLN A 66 14.39 -2.69 -5.05
CA GLN A 66 13.51 -3.65 -4.39
C GLN A 66 13.81 -3.72 -2.88
N GLU A 67 15.08 -3.88 -2.48
CA GLU A 67 15.50 -3.89 -1.08
C GLU A 67 15.09 -2.61 -0.33
N LEU A 68 15.20 -1.45 -0.98
CA LEU A 68 14.74 -0.17 -0.44
C LEU A 68 13.25 -0.17 -0.11
N MET A 69 12.41 -0.65 -1.02
CA MET A 69 10.97 -0.72 -0.82
C MET A 69 10.60 -1.76 0.23
N GLU A 70 11.28 -2.90 0.26
CA GLU A 70 11.07 -3.90 1.31
C GLU A 70 11.47 -3.36 2.69
N LYS A 71 12.57 -2.60 2.80
CA LYS A 71 12.94 -1.89 4.03
C LYS A 71 11.85 -0.89 4.45
N GLN A 72 11.25 -0.17 3.51
CA GLN A 72 10.13 0.72 3.78
C GLN A 72 8.93 -0.05 4.34
N TYR A 73 8.59 -1.21 3.77
CA TYR A 73 7.50 -2.07 4.26
C TYR A 73 7.75 -2.64 5.66
N ASP A 74 9.01 -2.87 6.03
CA ASP A 74 9.38 -3.29 7.39
C ASP A 74 9.28 -2.16 8.41
N GLN A 75 9.44 -0.90 8.00
CA GLN A 75 9.64 0.23 8.91
C GLN A 75 8.48 1.22 8.98
N PHE A 76 7.53 1.19 8.03
CA PHE A 76 6.41 2.12 8.10
C PHE A 76 5.51 1.84 9.31
N ALA A 77 4.92 2.90 9.84
CA ALA A 77 3.89 2.84 10.85
C ALA A 77 2.62 3.55 10.36
N TYR A 78 1.48 3.16 10.88
CA TYR A 78 0.22 3.83 10.58
C TYR A 78 -0.67 3.95 11.82
N VAL A 79 -1.55 4.95 11.78
CA VAL A 79 -2.60 5.17 12.77
C VAL A 79 -3.90 5.49 12.03
N ILE A 80 -4.93 4.68 12.22
CA ILE A 80 -6.28 4.98 11.74
C ILE A 80 -6.84 6.09 12.63
N LYS A 81 -7.09 7.27 12.04
CA LYS A 81 -7.57 8.46 12.76
C LYS A 81 -9.08 8.53 12.83
N ASP A 82 -9.74 8.17 11.74
CA ASP A 82 -11.20 8.25 11.60
C ASP A 82 -11.66 7.26 10.53
N VAL A 83 -12.86 6.73 10.71
CA VAL A 83 -13.54 5.90 9.69
C VAL A 83 -14.98 6.38 9.60
N LYS A 84 -15.39 6.72 8.39
CA LYS A 84 -16.78 7.10 8.05
C LYS A 84 -17.35 6.03 7.17
N GLU A 85 -18.42 5.42 7.65
CA GLU A 85 -19.19 4.38 6.95
C GLU A 85 -20.50 4.96 6.47
N GLU A 86 -20.84 4.73 5.21
CA GLU A 86 -22.12 5.10 4.60
C GLU A 86 -22.59 3.95 3.70
N ASN A 87 -23.55 3.15 4.20
CA ASN A 87 -24.04 1.93 3.52
C ASN A 87 -22.93 0.90 3.28
N ASP A 88 -22.64 0.60 2.01
CA ASP A 88 -21.62 -0.34 1.58
C ASP A 88 -20.30 0.36 1.15
N GLU A 89 -20.16 1.63 1.48
CA GLU A 89 -18.96 2.43 1.23
C GLU A 89 -18.40 2.95 2.56
N ALA A 90 -17.07 3.06 2.66
CA ALA A 90 -16.44 3.70 3.79
C ALA A 90 -15.18 4.48 3.34
N THR A 91 -14.81 5.48 4.16
CA THR A 91 -13.56 6.21 4.00
C THR A 91 -12.80 6.18 5.33
N ALA A 92 -11.57 5.69 5.29
CA ALA A 92 -10.69 5.69 6.43
C ALA A 92 -9.60 6.76 6.25
N THR A 93 -9.48 7.67 7.22
CA THR A 93 -8.39 8.63 7.31
C THR A 93 -7.24 7.99 8.10
N VAL A 94 -6.10 7.84 7.45
CA VAL A 94 -4.92 7.17 8.02
C VAL A 94 -3.72 8.10 8.01
N GLU A 95 -3.02 8.16 9.13
CA GLU A 95 -1.72 8.83 9.24
C GLU A 95 -0.63 7.78 9.06
N LEU A 96 0.22 7.96 8.04
CA LEU A 96 1.36 7.10 7.73
C LEU A 96 2.64 7.77 8.18
N THR A 97 3.51 7.03 8.86
CA THR A 97 4.91 7.43 9.12
C THR A 97 5.83 6.52 8.33
N VAL A 98 6.64 7.09 7.47
CA VAL A 98 7.46 6.41 6.45
C VAL A 98 8.88 6.96 6.43
N LEU A 99 9.85 6.20 5.92
CA LEU A 99 11.18 6.73 5.63
C LEU A 99 11.06 7.85 4.58
N ASN A 100 11.79 8.96 4.80
CA ASN A 100 11.72 10.15 3.96
C ASN A 100 12.67 10.07 2.75
N TYR A 101 12.40 9.13 1.84
CA TYR A 101 13.22 8.99 0.62
C TYR A 101 13.15 10.22 -0.28
N LYS A 102 12.04 10.96 -0.25
CA LYS A 102 11.93 12.23 -0.98
C LYS A 102 13.04 13.21 -0.65
N SER A 103 13.44 13.29 0.62
CA SER A 103 14.53 14.19 1.03
C SER A 103 15.86 13.82 0.37
N ALA A 104 16.16 12.53 0.21
CA ALA A 104 17.35 12.06 -0.47
C ALA A 104 17.30 12.33 -1.97
N ILE A 105 16.13 12.12 -2.60
CA ILE A 105 15.91 12.42 -4.02
C ILE A 105 16.17 13.90 -4.30
N LEU A 106 15.60 14.82 -3.50
CA LEU A 106 15.80 16.25 -3.68
C LEU A 106 17.26 16.66 -3.53
N LYS A 107 17.99 16.10 -2.54
CA LYS A 107 19.44 16.33 -2.38
C LYS A 107 20.24 15.82 -3.57
N THR A 108 19.85 14.68 -4.15
CA THR A 108 20.49 14.14 -5.35
C THR A 108 20.27 15.06 -6.57
N GLU A 109 19.07 15.61 -6.72
CA GLU A 109 18.77 16.61 -7.76
C GLU A 109 19.57 17.91 -7.58
N GLU A 110 19.77 18.35 -6.34
CA GLU A 110 20.62 19.50 -6.03
C GLU A 110 22.09 19.22 -6.36
N GLU A 111 22.59 18.01 -6.02
CA GLU A 111 23.94 17.57 -6.35
C GLU A 111 24.16 17.51 -7.87
N LEU A 112 23.20 16.99 -8.63
CA LEU A 112 23.27 17.00 -10.10
C LEU A 112 23.38 18.41 -10.67
N LYS A 113 22.65 19.37 -10.11
CA LYS A 113 22.71 20.78 -10.55
C LYS A 113 24.03 21.43 -10.19
N ALA A 114 24.59 21.11 -9.01
CA ALA A 114 25.81 21.72 -8.51
C ALA A 114 27.09 21.12 -9.14
N ASN A 115 27.07 19.82 -9.40
CA ASN A 115 28.25 19.04 -9.83
C ASN A 115 27.86 18.06 -10.96
N PRO A 116 27.37 18.55 -12.11
CA PRO A 116 26.87 17.68 -13.19
C PRO A 116 27.95 16.70 -13.73
N GLU A 117 29.22 17.10 -13.73
CA GLU A 117 30.34 16.29 -14.20
C GLU A 117 30.54 14.99 -13.39
N LYS A 118 30.05 14.94 -12.16
CA LYS A 118 30.08 13.74 -11.31
C LYS A 118 29.30 12.57 -11.91
N PHE A 119 28.30 12.89 -12.70
CA PHE A 119 27.39 11.92 -13.33
C PHE A 119 27.69 11.69 -14.81
N ASN A 120 28.89 12.08 -15.29
CA ASN A 120 29.30 11.84 -16.66
C ASN A 120 29.99 10.47 -16.81
N ASP A 121 29.83 9.88 -18.00
CA ASP A 121 30.61 8.72 -18.45
C ASP A 121 32.07 9.08 -18.75
N GLU A 122 32.84 8.12 -19.24
CA GLU A 122 34.26 8.32 -19.60
C GLU A 122 34.42 9.27 -20.81
N GLU A 123 33.39 9.45 -21.62
CA GLU A 123 33.36 10.33 -22.77
C GLU A 123 32.89 11.75 -22.44
N GLY A 124 32.47 11.99 -21.19
CA GLY A 124 31.97 13.28 -20.69
C GLY A 124 30.51 13.53 -20.92
N ASN A 125 29.74 12.53 -21.32
CA ASN A 125 28.29 12.62 -21.47
C ASN A 125 27.59 12.25 -20.16
N PHE A 126 26.40 12.80 -19.92
CA PHE A 126 25.59 12.43 -18.77
C PHE A 126 25.24 10.93 -18.80
N SER A 127 25.47 10.24 -17.69
CA SER A 127 25.15 8.84 -17.48
C SER A 127 23.98 8.71 -16.54
N GLU A 128 22.82 8.32 -17.08
CA GLU A 128 21.61 8.02 -16.30
C GLU A 128 21.89 6.94 -15.26
N GLU A 129 22.63 5.89 -15.61
CA GLU A 129 23.02 4.80 -14.73
C GLU A 129 23.77 5.32 -13.49
N LYS A 130 24.84 6.12 -13.66
CA LYS A 130 25.58 6.69 -12.53
C LYS A 130 24.70 7.58 -11.64
N TYR A 131 23.78 8.33 -12.24
CA TYR A 131 22.87 9.18 -11.50
C TYR A 131 21.87 8.35 -10.68
N MET A 132 21.30 7.29 -11.28
CA MET A 132 20.34 6.42 -10.60
C MET A 132 21.00 5.60 -9.48
N ASP A 133 22.19 5.06 -9.72
CA ASP A 133 22.97 4.36 -8.69
C ASP A 133 23.24 5.28 -7.49
N TYR A 134 23.70 6.51 -7.74
CA TYR A 134 23.92 7.49 -6.69
C TYR A 134 22.65 7.84 -5.94
N LYS A 135 21.52 8.02 -6.65
CA LYS A 135 20.22 8.30 -6.04
C LYS A 135 19.78 7.16 -5.12
N ILE A 136 19.88 5.92 -5.58
CA ILE A 136 19.53 4.73 -4.79
C ILE A 136 20.44 4.63 -3.56
N GLU A 137 21.75 4.84 -3.71
CA GLU A 137 22.69 4.87 -2.59
C GLU A 137 22.30 5.91 -1.53
N LYS A 138 21.94 7.13 -1.95
CA LYS A 138 21.47 8.19 -1.02
C LYS A 138 20.13 7.86 -0.36
N MET A 139 19.25 7.15 -1.04
CA MET A 139 18.02 6.65 -0.43
C MET A 139 18.31 5.55 0.62
N GLN A 140 19.28 4.67 0.39
CA GLN A 140 19.67 3.64 1.37
C GLN A 140 20.21 4.22 2.69
N GLU A 141 20.84 5.40 2.64
CA GLU A 141 21.37 6.13 3.81
C GLU A 141 20.24 6.78 4.66
N VAL A 142 19.00 6.85 4.16
CA VAL A 142 17.89 7.51 4.86
C VAL A 142 17.51 6.75 6.13
N THR A 143 17.44 7.50 7.23
CA THR A 143 16.97 7.03 8.55
C THR A 143 15.88 7.92 9.14
N ASP A 144 15.75 9.13 8.63
CA ASP A 144 14.69 10.06 9.04
C ASP A 144 13.35 9.67 8.44
N THR A 145 12.28 10.02 9.14
CA THR A 145 10.91 9.71 8.74
C THR A 145 10.11 10.97 8.44
N THR A 146 9.06 10.81 7.68
CA THR A 146 8.04 11.83 7.44
C THR A 146 6.65 11.25 7.70
N THR A 147 5.68 12.11 7.93
CA THR A 147 4.31 11.70 8.20
C THR A 147 3.37 12.30 7.16
N HIS A 148 2.51 11.45 6.60
CA HIS A 148 1.52 11.82 5.60
C HIS A 148 0.13 11.37 6.05
N THR A 149 -0.89 12.14 5.70
CA THR A 149 -2.28 11.70 5.82
C THR A 149 -2.76 11.22 4.46
N ILE A 150 -3.40 10.04 4.44
CA ILE A 150 -4.07 9.49 3.27
C ILE A 150 -5.54 9.18 3.60
N GLU A 151 -6.37 9.15 2.58
CA GLU A 151 -7.76 8.71 2.67
C GLU A 151 -7.95 7.43 1.87
N LEU A 152 -8.25 6.34 2.55
CA LEU A 152 -8.53 5.05 1.93
C LEU A 152 -10.02 4.93 1.70
N SER A 153 -10.42 4.70 0.45
CA SER A 153 -11.80 4.31 0.14
C SER A 153 -11.96 2.80 0.24
N LEU A 154 -13.09 2.36 0.79
CA LEU A 154 -13.41 0.96 0.98
C LEU A 154 -14.81 0.67 0.45
N ASN A 155 -15.00 -0.53 -0.07
CA ASN A 155 -16.30 -1.07 -0.48
C ASN A 155 -16.59 -2.38 0.25
N LYS A 156 -17.88 -2.59 0.56
CA LYS A 156 -18.38 -3.82 1.17
C LYS A 156 -18.90 -4.78 0.12
N GLU A 157 -18.29 -5.94 -0.02
CA GLU A 157 -18.69 -6.99 -0.96
C GLU A 157 -18.97 -8.29 -0.19
N ASN A 158 -20.18 -8.82 -0.31
CA ASN A 158 -20.59 -10.06 0.37
C ASN A 158 -20.36 -10.05 1.90
N GLY A 159 -20.57 -8.90 2.54
CA GLY A 159 -20.37 -8.72 3.99
C GLY A 159 -18.91 -8.45 4.40
N MET A 160 -17.96 -8.41 3.46
CA MET A 160 -16.54 -8.15 3.72
C MET A 160 -16.13 -6.78 3.17
N TRP A 161 -15.51 -5.97 4.01
CA TRP A 161 -14.89 -4.72 3.59
C TRP A 161 -13.56 -4.97 2.89
N LYS A 162 -13.30 -4.18 1.86
CA LYS A 162 -12.04 -4.21 1.11
C LYS A 162 -11.58 -2.78 0.83
N VAL A 163 -10.29 -2.54 1.02
CA VAL A 163 -9.65 -1.29 0.59
C VAL A 163 -9.58 -1.29 -0.93
N ASN A 164 -10.03 -0.19 -1.55
CA ASN A 164 -9.92 0.01 -2.99
C ASN A 164 -8.48 0.29 -3.40
N GLN A 165 -8.21 0.26 -4.71
CA GLN A 165 -6.90 0.60 -5.24
C GLN A 165 -6.50 2.02 -4.80
N LEU A 166 -5.27 2.16 -4.31
CA LEU A 166 -4.69 3.44 -3.94
C LEU A 166 -4.48 4.34 -5.17
N SER A 167 -4.58 5.64 -4.95
CA SER A 167 -4.10 6.62 -5.93
C SER A 167 -2.57 6.56 -6.07
N SER A 168 -2.04 7.04 -7.19
CA SER A 168 -0.58 7.15 -7.39
C SER A 168 0.09 8.01 -6.31
N ASP A 169 -0.59 9.08 -5.87
CA ASP A 169 -0.10 9.96 -4.82
C ASP A 169 -0.02 9.22 -3.47
N ASP A 170 -1.02 8.41 -3.12
CA ASP A 170 -1.05 7.67 -1.87
C ASP A 170 -0.03 6.51 -1.88
N ILE A 171 0.18 5.87 -3.03
CA ILE A 171 1.28 4.92 -3.23
C ILE A 171 2.63 5.63 -3.02
N SER A 172 2.83 6.82 -3.60
CA SER A 172 4.06 7.59 -3.41
C SER A 172 4.28 7.99 -1.95
N LYS A 173 3.22 8.33 -1.21
CA LYS A 173 3.29 8.59 0.24
C LYS A 173 3.68 7.34 1.01
N LEU A 174 3.07 6.18 0.72
CA LEU A 174 3.39 4.90 1.37
C LEU A 174 4.86 4.49 1.13
N HIS A 175 5.37 4.79 -0.05
CA HIS A 175 6.76 4.50 -0.43
C HIS A 175 7.76 5.57 0.04
N GLY A 176 7.31 6.67 0.66
CA GLY A 176 8.20 7.76 1.12
C GLY A 176 8.79 8.61 0.00
N LEU A 177 8.15 8.62 -1.16
CA LEU A 177 8.58 9.30 -2.40
C LEU A 177 7.84 10.63 -2.67
N TYR A 178 6.91 11.01 -1.79
CA TYR A 178 6.02 12.17 -1.95
C TYR A 178 6.62 13.46 -1.37
#